data_18f7b6cb7ffc34aaada1f5666012696c
#
_entry.id   18f7b6cb7ffc34aaada1f5666012696c
#
_cell.length_a   1.000
_cell.length_b   1.000
_cell.length_c   1.000
_cell.angle_alpha   90.00
_cell.angle_beta   90.00
_cell.angle_gamma   90.00
#
_symmetry.space_group_name_H-M   'P 1'
#
loop_
_entity.id
_entity.type
_entity.pdbx_description
1 polymer ?
#
loop_
_entity_poly.entity_id
_entity_poly.type
_entity_poly.pdbx_seq_one_letter_code
_entity_poly.pdbx_strand_id
1 'polypeptide(L)'
;MSEVPLATNSSAVEDETLVKSRQRVSDYGEVFTPGWMVEDMLNLVKDESERIDSRFLEPACGSGNFLVSLLKRKLATVQQKYGKSDFEKRQYAILAIMCIYGVELQQDNVQECRANLLDVFDQFFGQSLTEDIHNAAEYILSQNIICGDALSMRTGETEIDEIGEAITFPEWGYLGKGKFQRRDFRFDALTQMSAFSEQDTLFADMGRHEVFKPVRVYPQATIPEIGSVKSE
;
A
#
# COMPACT_ATOMS: atom_id res chain seq x y z
N MET A 1 -4.91 45.06 -40.11
CA MET A 1 -4.34 43.72 -39.97
C MET A 1 -3.59 43.74 -38.64
N SER A 2 -4.24 43.26 -37.60
CA SER A 2 -3.71 43.21 -36.23
C SER A 2 -3.41 41.76 -35.90
N GLU A 3 -2.14 41.47 -35.72
CA GLU A 3 -1.66 40.14 -35.25
C GLU A 3 -2.01 39.96 -33.80
N VAL A 4 -2.65 38.82 -33.48
CA VAL A 4 -2.90 38.35 -32.13
C VAL A 4 -1.71 37.46 -31.71
N PRO A 5 -1.03 37.73 -30.60
CA PRO A 5 0.03 36.84 -30.15
C PRO A 5 -0.55 35.57 -29.55
N LEU A 6 -0.09 34.42 -30.06
CA LEU A 6 -0.31 33.13 -29.44
C LEU A 6 0.39 33.09 -28.08
N ALA A 7 -0.39 32.98 -27.02
CA ALA A 7 0.13 32.67 -25.69
C ALA A 7 0.61 31.20 -25.64
N THR A 8 1.89 30.97 -25.63
CA THR A 8 2.50 29.69 -25.31
C THR A 8 2.35 29.42 -23.82
N ASN A 9 1.37 28.61 -23.42
CA ASN A 9 1.32 28.01 -22.10
C ASN A 9 2.44 26.97 -21.98
N SER A 10 3.59 27.38 -21.51
CA SER A 10 4.64 26.51 -21.01
C SER A 10 4.25 26.11 -19.59
N SER A 11 3.50 25.03 -19.43
CA SER A 11 3.42 24.33 -18.16
C SER A 11 4.83 23.75 -17.91
N ALA A 12 5.52 24.25 -16.89
CA ALA A 12 6.73 23.65 -16.37
C ALA A 12 6.39 22.24 -15.93
N VAL A 13 6.78 21.24 -16.73
CA VAL A 13 6.88 19.85 -16.28
C VAL A 13 8.06 19.87 -15.31
N GLU A 14 7.79 19.73 -14.01
CA GLU A 14 8.83 19.49 -13.03
C GLU A 14 9.60 18.25 -13.50
N ASP A 15 10.93 18.38 -13.56
CA ASP A 15 11.85 17.34 -14.07
C ASP A 15 11.87 16.22 -13.00
N GLU A 16 10.92 15.28 -13.07
CA GLU A 16 10.85 14.14 -12.17
C GLU A 16 12.10 13.27 -12.35
N THR A 17 12.88 13.12 -11.29
CA THR A 17 14.05 12.25 -11.29
C THR A 17 13.59 10.79 -11.29
N LEU A 18 13.58 10.17 -12.48
CA LEU A 18 13.08 8.79 -12.68
C LEU A 18 14.06 7.72 -12.23
N VAL A 19 15.27 8.06 -11.85
CA VAL A 19 16.31 7.11 -11.43
C VAL A 19 17.14 7.69 -10.27
N LYS A 20 17.45 6.88 -9.26
CA LYS A 20 18.37 7.27 -8.17
C LYS A 20 19.83 7.27 -8.63
N SER A 21 20.24 6.27 -9.41
CA SER A 21 21.60 6.20 -9.99
C SER A 21 21.64 5.26 -11.19
N ARG A 22 22.62 5.45 -12.07
CA ARG A 22 22.87 4.53 -13.19
C ARG A 22 23.25 3.12 -12.73
N GLN A 23 23.93 3.00 -11.59
CA GLN A 23 24.33 1.73 -11.01
C GLN A 23 23.09 0.93 -10.61
N ARG A 24 22.14 1.55 -9.93
CA ARG A 24 20.88 0.89 -9.50
C ARG A 24 20.01 0.45 -10.68
N VAL A 25 20.00 1.23 -11.76
CA VAL A 25 19.34 0.81 -13.02
C VAL A 25 20.01 -0.43 -13.60
N SER A 26 21.36 -0.48 -13.59
CA SER A 26 22.11 -1.63 -14.11
C SER A 26 21.93 -2.89 -13.27
N ASP A 27 21.96 -2.75 -11.94
CA ASP A 27 22.00 -3.89 -11.02
C ASP A 27 20.60 -4.42 -10.69
N TYR A 28 19.60 -3.54 -10.63
CA TYR A 28 18.24 -3.86 -10.15
C TYR A 28 17.12 -3.49 -11.14
N GLY A 29 17.45 -2.82 -12.25
CA GLY A 29 16.43 -2.32 -13.18
C GLY A 29 15.58 -1.20 -12.59
N GLU A 30 16.07 -0.48 -11.56
CA GLU A 30 15.32 0.51 -10.83
C GLU A 30 15.03 1.75 -11.68
N VAL A 31 13.79 1.87 -12.13
CA VAL A 31 13.26 3.04 -12.83
C VAL A 31 11.90 3.38 -12.22
N PHE A 32 11.76 4.62 -11.73
CA PHE A 32 10.50 5.06 -11.14
C PHE A 32 9.46 5.38 -12.23
N THR A 33 8.22 4.99 -11.97
CA THR A 33 7.11 5.28 -12.86
C THR A 33 6.76 6.78 -12.77
N PRO A 34 6.71 7.51 -13.90
CA PRO A 34 6.35 8.93 -13.90
C PRO A 34 4.93 9.15 -13.36
N GLY A 35 4.70 10.28 -12.68
CA GLY A 35 3.41 10.58 -12.05
C GLY A 35 2.22 10.56 -13.03
N TRP A 36 2.39 11.05 -14.27
CA TRP A 36 1.33 11.02 -15.27
C TRP A 36 0.92 9.59 -15.66
N MET A 37 1.89 8.67 -15.73
CA MET A 37 1.63 7.26 -16.05
C MET A 37 0.93 6.56 -14.88
N VAL A 38 1.33 6.88 -13.64
CA VAL A 38 0.65 6.39 -12.43
C VAL A 38 -0.82 6.80 -12.43
N GLU A 39 -1.11 8.06 -12.75
CA GLU A 39 -2.48 8.57 -12.81
C GLU A 39 -3.29 7.85 -13.91
N ASP A 40 -2.71 7.61 -15.08
CA ASP A 40 -3.36 6.86 -16.16
C ASP A 40 -3.65 5.41 -15.74
N MET A 41 -2.70 4.73 -15.11
CA MET A 41 -2.90 3.36 -14.58
C MET A 41 -4.02 3.32 -13.54
N LEU A 42 -4.05 4.27 -12.60
CA LEU A 42 -5.12 4.35 -11.59
C LEU A 42 -6.48 4.69 -12.19
N ASN A 43 -6.51 5.42 -13.32
CA ASN A 43 -7.74 5.71 -14.04
C ASN A 43 -8.34 4.47 -14.71
N LEU A 44 -7.53 3.48 -15.13
CA LEU A 44 -8.02 2.22 -15.67
C LEU A 44 -8.82 1.41 -14.64
N VAL A 45 -8.51 1.57 -13.37
CA VAL A 45 -9.17 0.90 -12.23
C VAL A 45 -9.81 1.90 -11.28
N LYS A 46 -10.41 2.96 -11.83
CA LYS A 46 -10.90 4.11 -11.07
C LYS A 46 -11.84 3.71 -9.94
N ASP A 47 -12.82 2.86 -10.21
CA ASP A 47 -13.82 2.44 -9.22
C ASP A 47 -13.18 1.76 -8.01
N GLU A 48 -12.10 0.99 -8.24
CA GLU A 48 -11.35 0.32 -7.18
C GLU A 48 -10.34 1.26 -6.51
N SER A 49 -9.66 2.12 -7.26
CA SER A 49 -8.67 3.06 -6.69
C SER A 49 -9.29 4.16 -5.83
N GLU A 50 -10.56 4.51 -6.08
CA GLU A 50 -11.33 5.44 -5.27
C GLU A 50 -12.10 4.73 -4.12
N ARG A 51 -12.22 3.40 -4.15
CA ARG A 51 -12.87 2.63 -3.08
C ARG A 51 -11.93 2.46 -1.90
N ILE A 52 -12.35 2.89 -0.71
CA ILE A 52 -11.51 2.96 0.49
C ILE A 52 -10.99 1.56 0.88
N ASP A 53 -11.82 0.54 0.85
CA ASP A 53 -11.57 -0.82 1.30
C ASP A 53 -11.04 -1.78 0.21
N SER A 54 -10.85 -1.31 -1.03
CA SER A 54 -10.17 -2.08 -2.07
C SER A 54 -8.69 -2.25 -1.73
N ARG A 55 -8.22 -3.48 -1.80
CA ARG A 55 -6.83 -3.84 -1.50
C ARG A 55 -5.98 -3.76 -2.76
N PHE A 56 -4.83 -3.10 -2.64
CA PHE A 56 -3.84 -2.99 -3.69
C PHE A 56 -2.50 -3.50 -3.18
N LEU A 57 -1.85 -4.30 -4.01
CA LEU A 57 -0.48 -4.76 -3.81
C LEU A 57 0.38 -4.28 -4.98
N GLU A 58 1.44 -3.55 -4.69
CA GLU A 58 2.49 -3.21 -5.64
C GLU A 58 3.72 -4.08 -5.36
N PRO A 59 4.04 -5.05 -6.25
CA PRO A 59 5.09 -6.03 -5.99
C PRO A 59 6.52 -5.51 -6.22
N ALA A 60 6.67 -4.28 -6.69
CA ALA A 60 7.94 -3.56 -6.86
C ALA A 60 7.70 -2.08 -6.58
N CYS A 61 7.37 -1.74 -5.31
CA CYS A 61 6.80 -0.44 -5.01
C CYS A 61 7.80 0.72 -5.05
N GLY A 62 9.11 0.46 -5.11
CA GLY A 62 10.13 1.50 -5.09
C GLY A 62 9.97 2.43 -3.90
N SER A 63 10.12 3.74 -4.11
CA SER A 63 9.84 4.78 -3.12
C SER A 63 8.34 5.08 -2.93
N GLY A 64 7.44 4.35 -3.60
CA GLY A 64 6.01 4.40 -3.38
C GLY A 64 5.21 5.33 -4.28
N ASN A 65 5.70 5.77 -5.44
CA ASN A 65 5.01 6.72 -6.31
C ASN A 65 3.56 6.29 -6.64
N PHE A 66 3.36 5.02 -7.02
CA PHE A 66 2.04 4.48 -7.28
C PHE A 66 1.17 4.45 -6.02
N LEU A 67 1.70 3.95 -4.91
CA LEU A 67 0.97 3.81 -3.65
C LEU A 67 0.60 5.16 -3.03
N VAL A 68 1.45 6.18 -3.17
CA VAL A 68 1.18 7.56 -2.74
C VAL A 68 0.00 8.16 -3.51
N SER A 69 -0.02 8.04 -4.84
CA SER A 69 -1.14 8.52 -5.67
C SER A 69 -2.43 7.78 -5.33
N LEU A 70 -2.35 6.46 -5.14
CA LEU A 70 -3.48 5.63 -4.68
C LEU A 70 -4.02 6.10 -3.32
N LEU A 71 -3.12 6.32 -2.33
CA LEU A 71 -3.53 6.78 -1.01
C LEU A 71 -4.23 8.14 -1.06
N LYS A 72 -3.72 9.08 -1.86
CA LYS A 72 -4.35 10.39 -2.08
C LYS A 72 -5.80 10.24 -2.59
N ARG A 73 -6.05 9.35 -3.56
CA ARG A 73 -7.40 9.09 -4.09
C ARG A 73 -8.33 8.52 -3.02
N LYS A 74 -7.86 7.53 -2.24
CA LYS A 74 -8.63 6.94 -1.14
C LYS A 74 -8.97 7.97 -0.06
N LEU A 75 -7.99 8.79 0.35
CA LEU A 75 -8.19 9.84 1.35
C LEU A 75 -9.13 10.95 0.85
N ALA A 76 -9.09 11.31 -0.44
CA ALA A 76 -10.07 12.22 -1.04
C ALA A 76 -11.50 11.66 -0.92
N THR A 77 -11.68 10.36 -1.15
CA THR A 77 -12.98 9.68 -0.94
C THR A 77 -13.37 9.67 0.55
N VAL A 78 -12.43 9.46 1.46
CA VAL A 78 -12.69 9.58 2.92
C VAL A 78 -13.18 10.99 3.26
N GLN A 79 -12.49 12.02 2.77
CA GLN A 79 -12.89 13.40 3.01
C GLN A 79 -14.29 13.70 2.46
N GLN A 80 -14.60 13.22 1.27
CA GLN A 80 -15.89 13.43 0.62
C GLN A 80 -17.05 12.76 1.41
N LYS A 81 -16.85 11.49 1.81
CA LYS A 81 -17.90 10.68 2.42
C LYS A 81 -18.03 10.89 3.94
N TYR A 82 -16.91 11.07 4.63
CA TYR A 82 -16.82 11.03 6.09
C TYR A 82 -16.22 12.29 6.73
N GLY A 83 -15.86 13.30 5.93
CA GLY A 83 -15.21 14.53 6.43
C GLY A 83 -16.01 15.35 7.43
N LYS A 84 -17.32 15.08 7.58
CA LYS A 84 -18.19 15.77 8.56
C LYS A 84 -18.15 15.15 9.96
N SER A 85 -17.62 13.95 10.11
CA SER A 85 -17.54 13.21 11.37
C SER A 85 -16.09 12.88 11.66
N ASP A 86 -15.48 13.53 12.66
CA ASP A 86 -14.08 13.26 13.04
C ASP A 86 -13.86 11.79 13.39
N PHE A 87 -14.82 11.16 14.04
CA PHE A 87 -14.75 9.74 14.37
C PHE A 87 -14.67 8.89 13.10
N GLU A 88 -15.63 9.05 12.17
CA GLU A 88 -15.66 8.25 10.95
C GLU A 88 -14.47 8.57 10.03
N LYS A 89 -14.10 9.84 9.88
CA LYS A 89 -12.93 10.27 9.10
C LYS A 89 -11.68 9.52 9.56
N ARG A 90 -11.43 9.42 10.87
CA ARG A 90 -10.29 8.70 11.46
C ARG A 90 -10.34 7.21 11.12
N GLN A 91 -11.50 6.55 11.32
CA GLN A 91 -11.64 5.11 11.07
C GLN A 91 -11.41 4.76 9.60
N TYR A 92 -12.01 5.51 8.68
CA TYR A 92 -11.91 5.24 7.26
C TYR A 92 -10.57 5.67 6.65
N ALA A 93 -9.88 6.66 7.20
CA ALA A 93 -8.50 6.99 6.80
C ALA A 93 -7.52 5.87 7.21
N ILE A 94 -7.65 5.34 8.41
CA ILE A 94 -6.88 4.16 8.85
C ILE A 94 -7.21 2.94 7.97
N LEU A 95 -8.49 2.71 7.63
CA LEU A 95 -8.86 1.64 6.71
C LEU A 95 -8.25 1.83 5.31
N ALA A 96 -8.16 3.06 4.82
CA ALA A 96 -7.54 3.34 3.53
C ALA A 96 -6.07 2.89 3.49
N ILE A 97 -5.29 3.21 4.54
CA ILE A 97 -3.87 2.81 4.64
C ILE A 97 -3.71 1.30 4.89
N MET A 98 -4.66 0.68 5.62
CA MET A 98 -4.72 -0.77 5.85
C MET A 98 -4.91 -1.59 4.57
N CYS A 99 -5.39 -0.96 3.50
CA CYS A 99 -5.67 -1.61 2.21
C CYS A 99 -4.59 -1.35 1.15
N ILE A 100 -3.41 -0.86 1.55
CA ILE A 100 -2.27 -0.59 0.68
C ILE A 100 -1.12 -1.48 1.10
N TYR A 101 -0.56 -2.24 0.13
CA TYR A 101 0.52 -3.19 0.34
C TYR A 101 1.62 -2.96 -0.68
N GLY A 102 2.87 -3.19 -0.28
CA GLY A 102 4.04 -3.10 -1.15
C GLY A 102 5.10 -4.13 -0.80
N VAL A 103 5.80 -4.61 -1.82
CA VAL A 103 7.05 -5.37 -1.67
C VAL A 103 8.14 -4.61 -2.41
N GLU A 104 9.32 -4.53 -1.84
CA GLU A 104 10.47 -3.86 -2.44
C GLU A 104 11.76 -4.54 -2.00
N LEU A 105 12.68 -4.75 -2.94
CA LEU A 105 13.97 -5.42 -2.70
C LEU A 105 14.92 -4.56 -1.86
N GLN A 106 14.89 -3.24 -2.08
CA GLN A 106 15.85 -2.33 -1.47
C GLN A 106 15.30 -1.73 -0.18
N GLN A 107 15.98 -1.97 0.93
CA GLN A 107 15.56 -1.51 2.26
C GLN A 107 15.43 0.02 2.35
N ASP A 108 16.28 0.78 1.66
CA ASP A 108 16.20 2.25 1.63
C ASP A 108 14.92 2.73 0.92
N ASN A 109 14.49 2.04 -0.16
CA ASN A 109 13.24 2.33 -0.84
C ASN A 109 12.03 1.98 0.03
N VAL A 110 12.08 0.86 0.78
CA VAL A 110 11.04 0.51 1.74
C VAL A 110 10.85 1.62 2.78
N GLN A 111 11.95 2.12 3.34
CA GLN A 111 11.91 3.21 4.33
C GLN A 111 11.34 4.49 3.71
N GLU A 112 11.79 4.85 2.50
CA GLU A 112 11.31 6.03 1.78
C GLU A 112 9.82 5.89 1.42
N CYS A 113 9.38 4.73 0.95
CA CYS A 113 7.97 4.45 0.65
C CYS A 113 7.08 4.63 1.89
N ARG A 114 7.49 4.05 3.03
CA ARG A 114 6.77 4.21 4.30
C ARG A 114 6.69 5.67 4.72
N ALA A 115 7.81 6.40 4.64
CA ALA A 115 7.86 7.82 4.99
C ALA A 115 6.95 8.67 4.07
N ASN A 116 6.99 8.45 2.76
CA ASN A 116 6.17 9.16 1.79
C ASN A 116 4.66 8.91 2.01
N LEU A 117 4.28 7.67 2.30
CA LEU A 117 2.89 7.32 2.61
C LEU A 117 2.42 7.94 3.93
N LEU A 118 3.27 7.90 4.96
CA LEU A 118 2.98 8.49 6.27
C LEU A 118 2.83 10.00 6.18
N ASP A 119 3.71 10.68 5.42
CA ASP A 119 3.65 12.13 5.20
C ASP A 119 2.32 12.54 4.53
N VAL A 120 1.88 11.84 3.49
CA VAL A 120 0.57 12.07 2.85
C VAL A 120 -0.57 11.86 3.82
N PHE A 121 -0.49 10.85 4.67
CA PHE A 121 -1.50 10.55 5.67
C PHE A 121 -1.56 11.63 6.77
N ASP A 122 -0.41 12.08 7.26
CA ASP A 122 -0.32 13.13 8.27
C ASP A 122 -0.80 14.48 7.72
N GLN A 123 -0.42 14.82 6.48
CA GLN A 123 -0.92 16.02 5.78
C GLN A 123 -2.44 16.05 5.64
N PHE A 124 -3.08 14.88 5.41
CA PHE A 124 -4.53 14.77 5.33
C PHE A 124 -5.23 15.21 6.62
N PHE A 125 -4.63 14.96 7.77
CA PHE A 125 -5.17 15.41 9.06
C PHE A 125 -4.71 16.82 9.44
N GLY A 126 -3.51 17.22 9.04
CA GLY A 126 -2.94 18.53 9.39
C GLY A 126 -3.01 18.80 10.90
N GLN A 127 -3.63 19.90 11.30
CA GLN A 127 -3.79 20.26 12.73
C GLN A 127 -4.67 19.32 13.55
N SER A 128 -5.44 18.44 12.91
CA SER A 128 -6.28 17.43 13.61
C SER A 128 -5.57 16.08 13.78
N LEU A 129 -4.31 15.97 13.37
CA LEU A 129 -3.48 14.81 13.61
C LEU A 129 -3.25 14.63 15.12
N THR A 130 -3.41 13.39 15.58
CA THR A 130 -3.12 13.00 16.96
C THR A 130 -2.07 11.89 16.97
N GLU A 131 -1.31 11.80 18.05
CA GLU A 131 -0.20 10.83 18.18
C GLU A 131 -0.68 9.38 17.99
N ASP A 132 -1.85 9.02 18.51
CA ASP A 132 -2.42 7.69 18.36
C ASP A 132 -2.73 7.31 16.92
N ILE A 133 -3.19 8.27 16.09
CA ILE A 133 -3.46 8.05 14.67
C ILE A 133 -2.15 7.92 13.88
N HIS A 134 -1.21 8.81 14.14
CA HIS A 134 0.12 8.76 13.51
C HIS A 134 0.81 7.43 13.79
N ASN A 135 0.92 7.05 15.06
CA ASN A 135 1.56 5.80 15.47
C ASN A 135 0.85 4.57 14.91
N ALA A 136 -0.50 4.60 14.83
CA ALA A 136 -1.24 3.51 14.19
C ALA A 136 -0.94 3.41 12.70
N ALA A 137 -0.87 4.53 11.98
CA ALA A 137 -0.53 4.56 10.56
C ALA A 137 0.91 4.08 10.33
N GLU A 138 1.88 4.54 11.12
CA GLU A 138 3.27 4.10 11.08
C GLU A 138 3.38 2.59 11.29
N TYR A 139 2.74 2.05 12.32
CA TYR A 139 2.71 0.62 12.59
C TYR A 139 2.11 -0.18 11.43
N ILE A 140 0.96 0.26 10.88
CA ILE A 140 0.31 -0.42 9.74
C ILE A 140 1.25 -0.43 8.53
N LEU A 141 1.89 0.69 8.21
CA LEU A 141 2.84 0.78 7.11
C LEU A 141 4.06 -0.12 7.32
N SER A 142 4.54 -0.27 8.55
CA SER A 142 5.65 -1.18 8.87
C SER A 142 5.30 -2.64 8.58
N GLN A 143 4.02 -3.00 8.65
CA GLN A 143 3.51 -4.35 8.41
C GLN A 143 3.10 -4.60 6.95
N ASN A 144 2.68 -3.54 6.23
CA ASN A 144 2.13 -3.65 4.88
C ASN A 144 3.16 -3.43 3.78
N ILE A 145 4.24 -2.66 4.05
CA ILE A 145 5.33 -2.39 3.10
C ILE A 145 6.56 -3.18 3.55
N ILE A 146 6.92 -4.19 2.79
CA ILE A 146 7.84 -5.25 3.21
C ILE A 146 9.09 -5.23 2.35
N CYS A 147 10.27 -5.34 2.99
CA CYS A 147 11.51 -5.63 2.29
C CYS A 147 11.56 -7.10 1.92
N GLY A 148 11.65 -7.39 0.60
CA GLY A 148 11.68 -8.75 0.11
C GLY A 148 11.55 -8.84 -1.40
N ASP A 149 11.60 -10.05 -1.88
CA ASP A 149 11.43 -10.37 -3.30
C ASP A 149 10.04 -10.97 -3.54
N ALA A 150 9.24 -10.26 -4.33
CA ALA A 150 7.88 -10.69 -4.68
C ALA A 150 7.85 -11.93 -5.58
N LEU A 151 8.93 -12.24 -6.32
CA LEU A 151 8.99 -13.42 -7.18
C LEU A 151 9.27 -14.68 -6.36
N SER A 152 10.22 -14.64 -5.44
CA SER A 152 10.48 -15.74 -4.50
C SER A 152 9.49 -15.75 -3.33
N MET A 153 8.77 -14.64 -3.11
CA MET A 153 7.85 -14.42 -1.98
C MET A 153 8.52 -14.55 -0.61
N ARG A 154 9.77 -14.09 -0.52
CA ARG A 154 10.60 -14.15 0.68
C ARG A 154 11.05 -12.78 1.13
N THR A 155 11.19 -12.61 2.45
CA THR A 155 11.74 -11.41 3.07
C THR A 155 13.27 -11.39 2.96
N GLY A 156 13.86 -10.19 3.08
CA GLY A 156 15.30 -9.97 3.14
C GLY A 156 15.87 -9.43 1.83
N GLU A 157 17.06 -8.85 1.94
CA GLU A 157 17.89 -8.49 0.80
C GLU A 157 18.47 -9.78 0.19
N THR A 158 18.50 -9.86 -1.13
CA THR A 158 19.03 -11.04 -1.84
C THR A 158 20.57 -11.09 -1.76
N GLU A 159 21.09 -11.40 -0.59
CA GLU A 159 22.45 -11.93 -0.47
C GLU A 159 22.40 -13.46 -0.46
N ILE A 160 23.33 -14.07 -1.19
CA ILE A 160 23.28 -15.41 -1.79
C ILE A 160 23.15 -16.58 -0.80
N ASP A 161 23.21 -16.39 0.51
CA ASP A 161 23.35 -17.49 1.48
C ASP A 161 22.28 -17.58 2.59
N GLU A 162 21.34 -16.64 2.71
CA GLU A 162 20.25 -16.76 3.67
C GLU A 162 18.88 -16.73 3.00
N ILE A 163 18.22 -17.88 2.97
CA ILE A 163 16.83 -18.00 2.51
C ILE A 163 15.95 -17.26 3.50
N GLY A 164 15.52 -16.03 3.17
CA GLY A 164 14.59 -15.25 3.97
C GLY A 164 13.29 -16.00 4.30
N GLU A 165 12.55 -15.52 5.29
CA GLU A 165 11.26 -16.11 5.66
C GLU A 165 10.20 -15.84 4.58
N ALA A 166 9.15 -16.66 4.54
CA ALA A 166 8.02 -16.42 3.63
C ALA A 166 7.34 -15.09 3.97
N ILE A 167 7.15 -14.23 2.96
CA ILE A 167 6.40 -12.98 3.14
C ILE A 167 5.01 -13.29 3.69
N THR A 168 4.64 -12.56 4.73
CA THR A 168 3.34 -12.65 5.38
C THR A 168 2.70 -11.28 5.40
N PHE A 169 1.49 -11.18 4.84
CA PHE A 169 0.72 -9.94 4.83
C PHE A 169 -0.38 -9.96 5.87
N PRO A 170 -0.58 -8.86 6.61
CA PRO A 170 -1.75 -8.68 7.44
C PRO A 170 -2.98 -8.41 6.58
N GLU A 171 -4.05 -9.11 6.84
CA GLU A 171 -5.38 -8.71 6.40
C GLU A 171 -6.06 -7.92 7.51
N TRP A 172 -6.38 -6.68 7.21
CA TRP A 172 -7.08 -5.79 8.11
C TRP A 172 -8.57 -5.72 7.76
N GLY A 173 -9.43 -5.77 8.76
CA GLY A 173 -10.87 -5.61 8.60
C GLY A 173 -11.44 -4.62 9.61
N TYR A 174 -12.25 -3.68 9.15
CA TYR A 174 -13.02 -2.79 10.03
C TYR A 174 -14.31 -3.47 10.46
N LEU A 175 -14.50 -3.65 11.75
CA LEU A 175 -15.66 -4.34 12.33
C LEU A 175 -16.79 -3.36 12.76
N GLY A 176 -16.60 -2.06 12.52
CA GLY A 176 -17.49 -1.02 13.02
C GLY A 176 -17.16 -0.59 14.45
N LYS A 177 -17.77 0.51 14.89
CA LYS A 177 -17.62 1.06 16.23
C LYS A 177 -16.18 1.28 16.69
N GLY A 178 -15.28 1.61 15.76
CA GLY A 178 -13.88 1.90 16.02
C GLY A 178 -12.99 0.68 16.25
N LYS A 179 -13.45 -0.52 15.91
CA LYS A 179 -12.68 -1.77 16.09
C LYS A 179 -12.20 -2.33 14.77
N PHE A 180 -10.98 -2.81 14.77
CA PHE A 180 -10.32 -3.47 13.67
C PHE A 180 -9.89 -4.89 14.07
N GLN A 181 -9.78 -5.76 13.07
CA GLN A 181 -9.28 -7.12 13.21
C GLN A 181 -8.08 -7.29 12.29
N ARG A 182 -6.97 -7.85 12.80
CA ARG A 182 -5.82 -8.28 12.00
C ARG A 182 -5.77 -9.79 11.92
N ARG A 183 -5.54 -10.32 10.71
CA ARG A 183 -5.23 -11.72 10.43
C ARG A 183 -4.06 -11.77 9.46
N ASP A 184 -3.07 -12.58 9.72
CA ASP A 184 -1.88 -12.67 8.88
C ASP A 184 -1.97 -13.90 7.97
N PHE A 185 -1.61 -13.71 6.70
CA PHE A 185 -1.63 -14.75 5.66
C PHE A 185 -0.29 -14.79 4.93
N ARG A 186 0.19 -15.98 4.63
CA ARG A 186 1.37 -16.14 3.77
C ARG A 186 1.06 -15.73 2.34
N PHE A 187 1.98 -14.97 1.75
CA PHE A 187 1.81 -14.46 0.38
C PHE A 187 1.82 -15.60 -0.65
N ASP A 188 2.71 -16.58 -0.50
CA ASP A 188 2.77 -17.76 -1.37
C ASP A 188 1.47 -18.59 -1.34
N ALA A 189 0.82 -18.69 -0.20
CA ALA A 189 -0.48 -19.36 -0.10
C ALA A 189 -1.59 -18.60 -0.84
N LEU A 190 -1.55 -17.27 -0.83
CA LEU A 190 -2.54 -16.44 -1.54
C LEU A 190 -2.39 -16.53 -3.07
N THR A 191 -1.15 -16.66 -3.57
CA THR A 191 -0.87 -16.69 -5.02
C THR A 191 -1.08 -18.07 -5.62
N GLN A 192 -0.79 -19.16 -4.90
CA GLN A 192 -1.00 -20.52 -5.39
C GLN A 192 -2.46 -20.81 -5.75
N MET A 193 -3.40 -20.13 -5.12
CA MET A 193 -4.83 -20.31 -5.39
C MET A 193 -5.30 -19.72 -6.72
N SER A 194 -4.68 -18.65 -7.21
CA SER A 194 -5.01 -18.11 -8.53
C SER A 194 -4.59 -19.05 -9.66
N ALA A 195 -3.55 -19.86 -9.43
CA ALA A 195 -3.08 -20.86 -10.40
C ALA A 195 -3.94 -22.12 -10.43
N PHE A 196 -4.61 -22.48 -9.33
CA PHE A 196 -5.46 -23.68 -9.25
C PHE A 196 -6.89 -23.45 -9.74
N SER A 197 -7.37 -22.21 -9.85
CA SER A 197 -8.75 -21.91 -10.25
C SER A 197 -9.07 -22.25 -11.71
N GLU A 198 -8.05 -22.46 -12.56
CA GLU A 198 -8.25 -22.78 -13.98
C GLU A 198 -8.10 -24.24 -14.37
N GLN A 199 -7.55 -25.12 -13.54
CA GLN A 199 -7.19 -26.48 -13.98
C GLN A 199 -7.76 -27.65 -13.17
N ASP A 200 -8.32 -27.49 -11.97
CA ASP A 200 -8.73 -28.67 -11.17
C ASP A 200 -10.18 -28.62 -10.67
N THR A 201 -11.08 -29.16 -11.50
CA THR A 201 -12.44 -29.52 -11.09
C THR A 201 -12.50 -30.71 -10.09
N LEU A 202 -11.35 -31.32 -9.73
CA LEU A 202 -11.27 -32.45 -8.79
C LEU A 202 -11.29 -32.03 -7.31
N PHE A 203 -11.05 -30.75 -7.00
CA PHE A 203 -11.06 -30.22 -5.63
C PHE A 203 -12.26 -29.34 -5.28
N ALA A 204 -13.31 -29.36 -6.12
CA ALA A 204 -14.54 -28.60 -5.87
C ALA A 204 -15.27 -29.00 -4.58
N ASP A 205 -14.94 -30.14 -3.99
CA ASP A 205 -15.56 -30.70 -2.78
C ASP A 205 -14.75 -30.45 -1.49
N MET A 206 -13.49 -29.99 -1.59
CA MET A 206 -12.78 -29.48 -0.42
C MET A 206 -13.19 -28.02 -0.21
N GLY A 207 -14.05 -27.81 0.78
CA GLY A 207 -14.67 -26.52 1.07
C GLY A 207 -13.66 -25.38 1.02
N ARG A 208 -13.98 -24.32 0.27
CA ARG A 208 -13.21 -23.09 0.07
C ARG A 208 -12.66 -22.45 1.36
N HIS A 209 -13.03 -22.97 2.53
CA HIS A 209 -12.64 -22.49 3.85
C HIS A 209 -11.30 -23.01 4.36
N GLU A 210 -10.73 -24.07 3.82
CA GLU A 210 -9.46 -24.61 4.32
C GLU A 210 -8.21 -23.96 3.73
N VAL A 211 -8.31 -23.40 2.56
CA VAL A 211 -7.17 -22.84 1.81
C VAL A 211 -6.74 -21.45 2.32
N PHE A 212 -7.64 -20.73 2.97
CA PHE A 212 -7.38 -19.39 3.54
C PHE A 212 -7.28 -19.40 5.06
N LYS A 213 -6.55 -20.36 5.64
CA LYS A 213 -6.28 -20.30 7.07
C LYS A 213 -5.24 -19.24 7.36
N PRO A 214 -5.55 -18.23 8.18
CA PRO A 214 -4.56 -17.28 8.63
C PRO A 214 -3.49 -18.01 9.46
N VAL A 215 -2.23 -17.61 9.27
CA VAL A 215 -1.12 -18.14 10.11
C VAL A 215 -1.20 -17.57 11.52
N ARG A 216 -1.82 -16.39 11.67
CA ARG A 216 -2.05 -15.75 12.97
C ARG A 216 -3.32 -14.91 12.95
N VAL A 217 -4.04 -14.90 14.06
CA VAL A 217 -5.22 -14.04 14.32
C VAL A 217 -4.93 -13.23 15.57
N TYR A 218 -5.14 -11.92 15.49
CA TYR A 218 -4.90 -11.01 16.60
C TYR A 218 -6.23 -10.62 17.28
N PRO A 219 -6.22 -10.18 18.53
CA PRO A 219 -7.37 -9.59 19.17
C PRO A 219 -7.91 -8.39 18.37
N GLN A 220 -9.20 -8.07 18.54
CA GLN A 220 -9.75 -6.83 18.02
C GLN A 220 -9.08 -5.64 18.72
N ALA A 221 -8.73 -4.60 17.94
CA ALA A 221 -8.03 -3.43 18.45
C ALA A 221 -8.67 -2.13 17.95
N THR A 222 -8.57 -1.09 18.74
CA THR A 222 -8.89 0.31 18.40
C THR A 222 -7.65 1.00 17.83
N ILE A 223 -7.81 2.20 17.23
CA ILE A 223 -6.66 2.99 16.73
C ILE A 223 -5.59 3.21 17.81
N PRO A 224 -5.90 3.65 19.03
CA PRO A 224 -4.88 3.81 20.09
C PRO A 224 -4.17 2.49 20.44
N GLU A 225 -4.89 1.37 20.46
CA GLU A 225 -4.30 0.06 20.76
C GLU A 225 -3.36 -0.40 19.64
N ILE A 226 -3.70 -0.12 18.37
CA ILE A 226 -2.81 -0.39 17.21
C ILE A 226 -1.56 0.48 17.31
N GLY A 227 -1.70 1.78 17.58
CA GLY A 227 -0.56 2.71 17.71
C GLY A 227 0.30 2.49 18.95
N SER A 228 -0.18 1.73 19.94
CA SER A 228 0.60 1.37 21.13
C SER A 228 1.54 0.18 20.91
N VAL A 229 1.39 -0.55 19.80
CA VAL A 229 2.28 -1.66 19.43
C VAL A 229 3.61 -1.07 19.01
N LYS A 230 4.67 -1.31 19.81
CA LYS A 230 6.02 -0.92 19.40
C LYS A 230 6.47 -1.79 18.23
N SER A 231 6.95 -1.15 17.17
CA SER A 231 7.68 -1.85 16.10
C SER A 231 8.94 -2.45 16.73
N GLU A 232 9.05 -3.79 16.71
CA GLU A 232 10.27 -4.50 17.08
C GLU A 232 11.36 -4.31 16.03
#